data_197f9ab843d37de375a7a83242289c7c
#
_entry.id   197f9ab843d37de375a7a83242289c7c
#
_cell.length_a   1.000
_cell.length_b   1.000
_cell.length_c   1.000
_cell.angle_alpha   90.00
_cell.angle_beta   90.00
_cell.angle_gamma   90.00
#
_symmetry.space_group_name_H-M   'P 1'
#
loop_
_entity.id
_entity.type
_entity.pdbx_description
1 polymer ?
#
loop_
_entity_poly.entity_id
_entity_poly.type
_entity_poly.pdbx_seq_one_letter_code
_entity_poly.pdbx_strand_id
1 'polypeptide(L)'
;MIEKFETYLKTTNYSENTKTSYLFAIQQYSQQYEEVTQEKLKSYKVWLIENFKPQTVNLRIRAINCYLECINKNDWKLPSIKVQQKTFLENVISQADYEYFKKRLVKDGEKFWYFVIRFMAATGARVSELIQIKVEHVKLGYLDLYSKGGKLRRIYIPKKLKQEAILWLTENSRDSGFIFLNKDGNLITTRGISGQLKKFAKKYSLNPAVVYPHSFRHRFAKNFLEHCSDIAFLADLMGHESIETTRIYLRKTATEQRELVDKIINW
;
A
#
# COMPACT_ATOMS: atom_id res chain seq x y z
N MET A 1 -12.00 -26.25 -14.63
CA MET A 1 -12.35 -24.87 -14.21
C MET A 1 -11.14 -23.96 -14.17
N ILE A 2 -10.15 -24.26 -13.35
CA ILE A 2 -8.98 -23.41 -13.06
C ILE A 2 -8.10 -23.18 -14.29
N GLU A 3 -7.67 -24.23 -14.99
CA GLU A 3 -6.79 -24.15 -16.17
C GLU A 3 -7.37 -23.29 -17.30
N LYS A 4 -8.68 -23.44 -17.59
CA LYS A 4 -9.36 -22.61 -18.59
C LYS A 4 -9.34 -21.14 -18.18
N PHE A 5 -9.56 -20.85 -16.91
CA PHE A 5 -9.55 -19.48 -16.39
C PHE A 5 -8.13 -18.88 -16.36
N GLU A 6 -7.13 -19.68 -16.01
CA GLU A 6 -5.72 -19.24 -16.07
C GLU A 6 -5.32 -18.84 -17.50
N THR A 7 -5.69 -19.66 -18.48
CA THR A 7 -5.46 -19.35 -19.90
C THR A 7 -6.18 -18.06 -20.30
N TYR A 8 -7.45 -17.89 -19.90
CA TYR A 8 -8.19 -16.66 -20.15
C TYR A 8 -7.53 -15.44 -19.52
N LEU A 9 -7.07 -15.54 -18.25
CA LEU A 9 -6.39 -14.41 -17.59
C LEU A 9 -5.07 -14.01 -18.26
N LYS A 10 -4.40 -14.93 -18.97
CA LYS A 10 -3.19 -14.58 -19.76
C LYS A 10 -3.50 -13.64 -20.92
N THR A 11 -4.71 -13.72 -21.48
CA THR A 11 -5.16 -12.81 -22.58
C THR A 11 -5.64 -11.46 -22.07
N THR A 12 -5.87 -11.33 -20.74
CA THR A 12 -6.33 -10.07 -20.15
C THR A 12 -5.17 -9.15 -19.80
N ASN A 13 -5.44 -7.84 -19.77
CA ASN A 13 -4.44 -6.83 -19.38
C ASN A 13 -4.40 -6.60 -17.84
N TYR A 14 -4.72 -7.63 -17.04
CA TYR A 14 -4.60 -7.53 -15.58
C TYR A 14 -3.14 -7.64 -15.10
N SER A 15 -2.86 -7.03 -13.94
CA SER A 15 -1.56 -7.22 -13.29
C SER A 15 -1.41 -8.65 -12.78
N GLU A 16 -0.18 -9.14 -12.64
CA GLU A 16 0.09 -10.48 -12.10
C GLU A 16 -0.51 -10.69 -10.70
N ASN A 17 -0.47 -9.66 -9.85
CA ASN A 17 -1.12 -9.71 -8.53
C ASN A 17 -2.64 -9.86 -8.64
N THR A 18 -3.27 -9.21 -9.62
CA THR A 18 -4.71 -9.36 -9.88
C THR A 18 -5.03 -10.77 -10.38
N LYS A 19 -4.25 -11.28 -11.33
CA LYS A 19 -4.40 -12.64 -11.87
C LYS A 19 -4.29 -13.68 -10.75
N THR A 20 -3.24 -13.59 -9.93
CA THR A 20 -3.04 -14.48 -8.76
C THR A 20 -4.20 -14.41 -7.78
N SER A 21 -4.69 -13.19 -7.48
CA SER A 21 -5.82 -13.00 -6.57
C SER A 21 -7.13 -13.57 -7.14
N TYR A 22 -7.31 -13.49 -8.45
CA TYR A 22 -8.50 -14.04 -9.13
C TYR A 22 -8.45 -15.56 -9.20
N LEU A 23 -7.29 -16.12 -9.54
CA LEU A 23 -7.10 -17.59 -9.52
C LEU A 23 -7.37 -18.16 -8.12
N PHE A 24 -6.81 -17.53 -7.08
CA PHE A 24 -7.08 -17.94 -5.70
C PHE A 24 -8.58 -17.89 -5.36
N ALA A 25 -9.31 -16.86 -5.83
CA ALA A 25 -10.75 -16.77 -5.60
C ALA A 25 -11.52 -17.92 -6.24
N ILE A 26 -11.15 -18.32 -7.47
CA ILE A 26 -11.79 -19.43 -8.16
C ILE A 26 -11.41 -20.78 -7.53
N GLN A 27 -10.16 -20.94 -7.09
CA GLN A 27 -9.74 -22.11 -6.30
C GLN A 27 -10.56 -22.25 -5.01
N GLN A 28 -10.78 -21.15 -4.29
CA GLN A 28 -11.57 -21.12 -3.07
C GLN A 28 -13.05 -21.53 -3.35
N TYR A 29 -13.61 -21.04 -4.46
CA TYR A 29 -14.95 -21.45 -4.90
C TYR A 29 -15.00 -22.95 -5.22
N SER A 30 -14.05 -23.46 -6.02
CA SER A 30 -14.02 -24.86 -6.46
C SER A 30 -13.79 -25.87 -5.33
N GLN A 31 -13.22 -25.43 -4.19
CA GLN A 31 -13.11 -26.27 -2.99
C GLN A 31 -14.46 -26.53 -2.32
N GLN A 32 -15.46 -25.67 -2.54
CA GLN A 32 -16.78 -25.78 -1.93
C GLN A 32 -17.84 -26.31 -2.92
N TYR A 33 -17.65 -26.02 -4.21
CA TYR A 33 -18.61 -26.31 -5.26
C TYR A 33 -17.93 -26.87 -6.51
N GLU A 34 -18.28 -28.05 -6.91
CA GLU A 34 -17.74 -28.71 -8.12
C GLU A 34 -18.21 -28.02 -9.41
N GLU A 35 -19.46 -27.51 -9.39
CA GLU A 35 -20.11 -26.88 -10.54
C GLU A 35 -20.47 -25.41 -10.28
N VAL A 36 -20.62 -24.64 -11.37
CA VAL A 36 -21.07 -23.24 -11.32
C VAL A 36 -22.54 -23.19 -11.74
N THR A 37 -23.43 -22.97 -10.77
CA THR A 37 -24.85 -22.68 -10.96
C THR A 37 -25.22 -21.37 -10.29
N GLN A 38 -26.31 -20.73 -10.72
CA GLN A 38 -26.79 -19.48 -10.10
C GLN A 38 -27.06 -19.65 -8.60
N GLU A 39 -27.58 -20.79 -8.19
CA GLU A 39 -27.88 -21.09 -6.81
C GLU A 39 -26.60 -21.19 -5.97
N LYS A 40 -25.61 -21.99 -6.44
CA LYS A 40 -24.32 -22.14 -5.77
C LYS A 40 -23.57 -20.80 -5.69
N LEU A 41 -23.67 -19.95 -6.72
CA LEU A 41 -23.08 -18.61 -6.70
C LEU A 41 -23.72 -17.70 -5.64
N LYS A 42 -25.04 -17.73 -5.48
CA LYS A 42 -25.76 -17.00 -4.43
C LYS A 42 -25.35 -17.50 -3.04
N SER A 43 -25.32 -18.82 -2.84
CA SER A 43 -24.87 -19.44 -1.58
C SER A 43 -23.44 -19.09 -1.24
N TYR A 44 -22.53 -19.11 -2.23
CA TYR A 44 -21.15 -18.68 -2.04
C TYR A 44 -21.02 -17.19 -1.66
N LYS A 45 -21.83 -16.32 -2.27
CA LYS A 45 -21.86 -14.91 -1.89
C LYS A 45 -22.32 -14.72 -0.44
N VAL A 46 -23.32 -15.44 0.03
CA VAL A 46 -23.78 -15.40 1.43
C VAL A 46 -22.63 -15.84 2.34
N TRP A 47 -22.02 -16.98 2.06
CA TRP A 47 -20.87 -17.47 2.82
C TRP A 47 -19.70 -16.47 2.85
N LEU A 48 -19.39 -15.79 1.74
CA LEU A 48 -18.38 -14.75 1.71
C LEU A 48 -18.71 -13.59 2.64
N ILE A 49 -19.97 -13.15 2.68
CA ILE A 49 -20.43 -12.04 3.55
C ILE A 49 -20.29 -12.40 5.03
N GLU A 50 -20.58 -13.64 5.38
CA GLU A 50 -20.47 -14.11 6.77
C GLU A 50 -19.03 -14.28 7.24
N ASN A 51 -18.10 -14.64 6.34
CA ASN A 51 -16.75 -15.04 6.72
C ASN A 51 -15.66 -14.01 6.41
N PHE A 52 -15.93 -12.95 5.60
CA PHE A 52 -14.91 -12.02 5.14
C PHE A 52 -15.33 -10.56 5.25
N LYS A 53 -14.31 -9.68 5.34
CA LYS A 53 -14.53 -8.24 5.28
C LYS A 53 -15.08 -7.81 3.92
N PRO A 54 -15.92 -6.75 3.86
CA PRO A 54 -16.58 -6.29 2.63
C PRO A 54 -15.65 -6.10 1.43
N GLN A 55 -14.42 -5.60 1.62
CA GLN A 55 -13.45 -5.44 0.54
C GLN A 55 -13.00 -6.80 -0.04
N THR A 56 -12.82 -7.81 0.81
CA THR A 56 -12.47 -9.17 0.38
C THR A 56 -13.64 -9.80 -0.35
N VAL A 57 -14.87 -9.65 0.14
CA VAL A 57 -16.09 -10.10 -0.54
C VAL A 57 -16.14 -9.53 -1.96
N ASN A 58 -15.99 -8.21 -2.11
CA ASN A 58 -16.04 -7.57 -3.42
C ASN A 58 -14.88 -7.97 -4.34
N LEU A 59 -13.70 -8.28 -3.80
CA LEU A 59 -12.60 -8.84 -4.59
C LEU A 59 -12.96 -10.23 -5.12
N ARG A 60 -13.52 -11.11 -4.29
CA ARG A 60 -13.98 -12.44 -4.68
C ARG A 60 -15.10 -12.38 -5.72
N ILE A 61 -16.10 -11.50 -5.52
CA ILE A 61 -17.18 -11.27 -6.48
C ILE A 61 -16.63 -10.83 -7.84
N ARG A 62 -15.66 -9.90 -7.87
CA ARG A 62 -15.04 -9.47 -9.14
C ARG A 62 -14.33 -10.61 -9.85
N ALA A 63 -13.62 -11.46 -9.11
CA ALA A 63 -12.97 -12.64 -9.66
C ALA A 63 -13.99 -13.66 -10.24
N ILE A 64 -15.08 -13.93 -9.52
CA ILE A 64 -16.18 -14.78 -9.98
C ILE A 64 -16.82 -14.19 -11.25
N ASN A 65 -17.09 -12.88 -11.27
CA ASN A 65 -17.69 -12.22 -12.45
C ASN A 65 -16.75 -12.28 -13.67
N CYS A 66 -15.45 -12.14 -13.47
CA CYS A 66 -14.45 -12.33 -14.53
C CYS A 66 -14.41 -13.80 -15.02
N TYR A 67 -14.58 -14.76 -14.13
CA TYR A 67 -14.71 -16.17 -14.53
C TYR A 67 -15.99 -16.45 -15.30
N LEU A 68 -17.11 -15.82 -14.90
CA LEU A 68 -18.40 -15.93 -15.63
C LEU A 68 -18.30 -15.36 -17.04
N GLU A 69 -17.52 -14.29 -17.25
CA GLU A 69 -17.17 -13.79 -18.60
C GLU A 69 -16.40 -14.86 -19.40
N CYS A 70 -15.41 -15.49 -18.80
CA CYS A 70 -14.60 -16.54 -19.44
C CYS A 70 -15.45 -17.74 -19.92
N ILE A 71 -16.57 -18.03 -19.25
CA ILE A 71 -17.47 -19.14 -19.60
C ILE A 71 -18.75 -18.66 -20.29
N ASN A 72 -18.83 -17.39 -20.73
CA ASN A 72 -19.97 -16.79 -21.41
C ASN A 72 -21.29 -16.82 -20.61
N LYS A 73 -21.22 -16.70 -19.29
CA LYS A 73 -22.39 -16.66 -18.39
C LYS A 73 -22.55 -15.25 -17.75
N ASN A 74 -22.55 -14.21 -18.56
CA ASN A 74 -22.61 -12.82 -18.10
C ASN A 74 -23.87 -12.48 -17.28
N ASP A 75 -24.99 -13.12 -17.59
CA ASP A 75 -26.28 -12.91 -16.90
C ASP A 75 -26.27 -13.45 -15.45
N TRP A 76 -25.24 -14.22 -15.08
CA TRP A 76 -25.09 -14.77 -13.73
C TRP A 76 -24.23 -13.92 -12.82
N LYS A 77 -23.75 -12.77 -13.31
CA LYS A 77 -22.88 -11.86 -12.54
C LYS A 77 -23.52 -11.45 -11.21
N LEU A 78 -22.70 -11.51 -10.18
CA LEU A 78 -23.10 -11.13 -8.84
C LEU A 78 -22.87 -9.63 -8.60
N PRO A 79 -23.85 -8.91 -8.03
CA PRO A 79 -23.66 -7.53 -7.64
C PRO A 79 -22.72 -7.45 -6.43
N SER A 80 -21.85 -6.41 -6.44
CA SER A 80 -21.00 -6.07 -5.31
C SER A 80 -21.83 -5.63 -4.10
N ILE A 81 -21.31 -5.83 -2.90
CA ILE A 81 -21.92 -5.32 -1.66
C ILE A 81 -21.47 -3.89 -1.39
N LYS A 82 -22.32 -3.10 -0.75
CA LYS A 82 -21.98 -1.75 -0.33
C LYS A 82 -20.90 -1.79 0.75
N VAL A 83 -19.88 -0.97 0.60
CA VAL A 83 -18.82 -0.79 1.57
C VAL A 83 -18.97 0.58 2.20
N GLN A 84 -19.27 0.62 3.49
CA GLN A 84 -19.24 1.88 4.22
C GLN A 84 -17.79 2.37 4.33
N GLN A 85 -17.54 3.57 3.86
CA GLN A 85 -16.26 4.22 4.05
C GLN A 85 -16.19 4.76 5.47
N LYS A 86 -15.12 4.40 6.20
CA LYS A 86 -14.86 4.99 7.50
C LYS A 86 -14.67 6.50 7.36
N THR A 87 -15.23 7.26 8.28
CA THR A 87 -15.16 8.73 8.28
C THR A 87 -13.85 9.27 8.84
N PHE A 88 -13.00 8.41 9.38
CA PHE A 88 -11.70 8.77 9.97
C PHE A 88 -10.58 7.83 9.48
N LEU A 89 -9.36 8.33 9.55
CA LEU A 89 -8.15 7.57 9.21
C LEU A 89 -7.72 6.74 10.43
N GLU A 90 -7.53 5.43 10.24
CA GLU A 90 -7.03 4.54 11.28
C GLU A 90 -5.60 4.07 10.99
N ASN A 91 -4.94 3.62 12.04
CA ASN A 91 -3.65 2.92 11.94
C ASN A 91 -2.56 3.74 11.22
N VAL A 92 -2.51 5.04 11.47
CA VAL A 92 -1.43 5.91 11.02
C VAL A 92 -0.47 6.14 12.17
N ILE A 93 0.82 5.92 11.92
CA ILE A 93 1.86 6.22 12.92
C ILE A 93 1.81 7.69 13.31
N SER A 94 1.84 8.00 14.60
CA SER A 94 1.91 9.38 15.08
C SER A 94 3.25 10.03 14.71
N GLN A 95 3.32 11.36 14.68
CA GLN A 95 4.59 12.05 14.45
C GLN A 95 5.61 11.73 15.58
N ALA A 96 5.14 11.67 16.81
CA ALA A 96 5.96 11.33 17.98
C ALA A 96 6.56 9.91 17.87
N ASP A 97 5.73 8.90 17.52
CA ASP A 97 6.19 7.53 17.33
C ASP A 97 7.16 7.41 16.15
N TYR A 98 6.92 8.16 15.06
CA TYR A 98 7.83 8.19 13.92
C TYR A 98 9.20 8.77 14.29
N GLU A 99 9.23 9.89 15.01
CA GLU A 99 10.47 10.50 15.50
C GLU A 99 11.20 9.58 16.50
N TYR A 100 10.47 8.98 17.42
CA TYR A 100 11.01 7.99 18.36
C TYR A 100 11.59 6.79 17.61
N PHE A 101 10.89 6.24 16.64
CA PHE A 101 11.35 5.10 15.84
C PHE A 101 12.65 5.42 15.09
N LYS A 102 12.75 6.59 14.45
CA LYS A 102 13.99 7.05 13.80
C LYS A 102 15.16 7.09 14.78
N LYS A 103 14.96 7.72 15.96
CA LYS A 103 15.99 7.83 16.99
C LYS A 103 16.46 6.45 17.47
N ARG A 104 15.54 5.52 17.66
CA ARG A 104 15.87 4.15 18.09
C ARG A 104 16.67 3.39 17.03
N LEU A 105 16.30 3.48 15.76
CA LEU A 105 17.06 2.85 14.67
C LEU A 105 18.48 3.41 14.55
N VAL A 106 18.66 4.72 14.68
CA VAL A 106 19.98 5.34 14.67
C VAL A 106 20.82 4.86 15.87
N LYS A 107 20.24 4.87 17.09
CA LYS A 107 20.89 4.44 18.32
C LYS A 107 21.37 2.99 18.25
N ASP A 108 20.58 2.11 17.64
CA ASP A 108 20.90 0.69 17.51
C ASP A 108 21.77 0.37 16.27
N GLY A 109 22.26 1.39 15.53
CA GLY A 109 23.10 1.20 14.35
C GLY A 109 22.36 0.71 13.11
N GLU A 110 21.04 0.67 13.14
CA GLU A 110 20.18 0.16 12.07
C GLU A 110 19.98 1.21 10.94
N LYS A 111 21.09 1.76 10.40
CA LYS A 111 21.09 2.82 9.38
C LYS A 111 20.29 2.44 8.13
N PHE A 112 20.36 1.19 7.68
CA PHE A 112 19.59 0.71 6.54
C PHE A 112 18.08 0.91 6.76
N TRP A 113 17.57 0.48 7.91
CA TRP A 113 16.15 0.56 8.25
C TRP A 113 15.70 2.00 8.55
N TYR A 114 16.61 2.82 9.07
CA TYR A 114 16.40 4.26 9.18
C TYR A 114 16.11 4.87 7.80
N PHE A 115 16.92 4.55 6.77
CA PHE A 115 16.68 5.06 5.42
C PHE A 115 15.42 4.46 4.78
N VAL A 116 15.07 3.19 5.02
CA VAL A 116 13.81 2.60 4.56
C VAL A 116 12.62 3.44 5.04
N ILE A 117 12.51 3.72 6.33
CA ILE A 117 11.37 4.51 6.86
C ILE A 117 11.44 5.98 6.46
N ARG A 118 12.64 6.55 6.39
CA ARG A 118 12.87 7.94 5.98
C ARG A 118 12.43 8.20 4.54
N PHE A 119 12.81 7.32 3.62
CA PHE A 119 12.36 7.43 2.22
C PHE A 119 10.84 7.30 2.11
N MET A 120 10.22 6.31 2.74
CA MET A 120 8.76 6.17 2.70
C MET A 120 8.03 7.41 3.23
N ALA A 121 8.46 7.94 4.38
CA ALA A 121 7.81 9.07 5.03
C ALA A 121 8.13 10.43 4.41
N ALA A 122 9.24 10.56 3.67
CA ALA A 122 9.65 11.83 3.06
C ALA A 122 9.28 11.94 1.57
N THR A 123 9.00 10.83 0.91
CA THR A 123 8.67 10.81 -0.53
C THR A 123 7.23 10.36 -0.82
N GLY A 124 6.58 9.75 0.15
CA GLY A 124 5.27 9.13 -0.04
C GLY A 124 5.27 7.95 -1.01
N ALA A 125 6.41 7.36 -1.33
CA ALA A 125 6.54 6.20 -2.20
C ALA A 125 5.76 4.99 -1.66
N ARG A 126 5.15 4.22 -2.56
CA ARG A 126 4.67 2.87 -2.20
C ARG A 126 5.87 1.98 -1.94
N VAL A 127 5.73 0.96 -1.10
CA VAL A 127 6.84 0.05 -0.79
C VAL A 127 7.41 -0.64 -2.04
N SER A 128 6.59 -0.94 -3.04
CA SER A 128 7.02 -1.47 -4.34
C SER A 128 7.79 -0.47 -5.20
N GLU A 129 7.56 0.83 -5.01
CA GLU A 129 8.27 1.92 -5.66
C GLU A 129 9.57 2.24 -4.91
N LEU A 130 9.54 2.19 -3.58
CA LEU A 130 10.71 2.37 -2.72
C LEU A 130 11.86 1.46 -3.11
N ILE A 131 11.59 0.16 -3.27
CA ILE A 131 12.62 -0.82 -3.61
C ILE A 131 13.23 -0.60 -5.00
N GLN A 132 12.58 0.17 -5.88
CA GLN A 132 13.10 0.53 -7.20
C GLN A 132 14.05 1.74 -7.19
N ILE A 133 14.23 2.39 -6.03
CA ILE A 133 15.13 3.54 -5.93
C ILE A 133 16.58 3.07 -6.09
N LYS A 134 17.30 3.75 -6.98
CA LYS A 134 18.72 3.53 -7.27
C LYS A 134 19.57 4.72 -6.78
N VAL A 135 20.86 4.50 -6.65
CA VAL A 135 21.85 5.56 -6.32
C VAL A 135 21.74 6.73 -7.30
N GLU A 136 21.56 6.43 -8.58
CA GLU A 136 21.38 7.42 -9.65
C GLU A 136 20.17 8.32 -9.39
N HIS A 137 19.05 7.75 -8.93
CA HIS A 137 17.86 8.51 -8.57
C HIS A 137 18.10 9.40 -7.35
N VAL A 138 18.87 8.92 -6.36
CA VAL A 138 19.26 9.74 -5.21
C VAL A 138 20.14 10.91 -5.66
N LYS A 139 21.13 10.69 -6.55
CA LYS A 139 22.00 11.73 -7.10
C LYS A 139 21.21 12.76 -7.91
N LEU A 140 20.21 12.33 -8.70
CA LEU A 140 19.31 13.23 -9.45
C LEU A 140 18.35 13.99 -8.51
N GLY A 141 17.88 13.35 -7.43
CA GLY A 141 16.88 13.90 -6.50
C GLY A 141 15.44 13.53 -6.86
N TYR A 142 15.24 12.63 -7.81
CA TYR A 142 13.92 12.11 -8.18
C TYR A 142 14.00 10.75 -8.87
N LEU A 143 12.85 10.07 -8.94
CA LEU A 143 12.61 8.84 -9.69
C LEU A 143 11.34 9.01 -10.53
N ASP A 144 11.44 8.77 -11.83
CA ASP A 144 10.31 8.73 -12.75
C ASP A 144 9.76 7.31 -12.87
N LEU A 145 8.46 7.18 -12.65
CA LEU A 145 7.73 5.91 -12.73
C LEU A 145 6.67 5.99 -13.82
N TYR A 146 6.62 4.98 -14.65
CA TYR A 146 5.57 4.82 -15.65
C TYR A 146 4.48 3.91 -15.10
N SER A 147 3.26 4.40 -14.99
CA SER A 147 2.08 3.62 -14.61
C SER A 147 1.42 2.97 -15.82
N LYS A 148 0.52 2.01 -15.59
CA LYS A 148 -0.34 1.47 -16.65
C LYS A 148 -1.09 2.62 -17.33
N GLY A 149 -1.07 2.64 -18.67
CA GLY A 149 -1.66 3.73 -19.45
C GLY A 149 -0.73 4.90 -19.77
N GLY A 150 0.59 4.75 -19.53
CA GLY A 150 1.61 5.72 -19.95
C GLY A 150 1.71 6.98 -19.10
N LYS A 151 0.96 7.08 -17.99
CA LYS A 151 1.07 8.23 -17.08
C LYS A 151 2.42 8.20 -16.38
N LEU A 152 3.18 9.28 -16.54
CA LEU A 152 4.43 9.54 -15.82
C LEU A 152 4.11 10.07 -14.41
N ARG A 153 4.69 9.47 -13.38
CA ARG A 153 4.69 9.99 -12.02
C ARG A 153 6.11 10.19 -11.55
N ARG A 154 6.40 11.37 -11.03
CA ARG A 154 7.71 11.69 -10.43
C ARG A 154 7.63 11.59 -8.91
N ILE A 155 8.55 10.81 -8.32
CA ILE A 155 8.80 10.77 -6.88
C ILE A 155 9.99 11.68 -6.59
N TYR A 156 9.77 12.76 -5.86
CA TYR A 156 10.84 13.67 -5.46
C TYR A 156 11.54 13.18 -4.19
N ILE A 157 12.86 13.29 -4.17
CA ILE A 157 13.69 13.01 -3.00
C ILE A 157 14.11 14.36 -2.41
N PRO A 158 13.56 14.77 -1.24
CA PRO A 158 13.85 16.07 -0.64
C PRO A 158 15.35 16.29 -0.43
N LYS A 159 15.83 17.52 -0.61
CA LYS A 159 17.25 17.89 -0.58
C LYS A 159 17.98 17.37 0.66
N LYS A 160 17.38 17.52 1.84
CA LYS A 160 17.95 17.02 3.09
C LYS A 160 18.12 15.50 3.09
N LEU A 161 17.08 14.75 2.68
CA LEU A 161 17.15 13.30 2.58
C LEU A 161 18.19 12.85 1.54
N LYS A 162 18.26 13.54 0.40
CA LYS A 162 19.29 13.29 -0.64
C LYS A 162 20.69 13.40 -0.06
N GLN A 163 21.00 14.47 0.67
CA GLN A 163 22.31 14.68 1.29
C GLN A 163 22.66 13.59 2.31
N GLU A 164 21.72 13.29 3.23
CA GLU A 164 21.89 12.22 4.22
C GLU A 164 22.12 10.85 3.54
N ALA A 165 21.35 10.55 2.49
CA ALA A 165 21.45 9.27 1.77
C ALA A 165 22.75 9.15 0.97
N ILE A 166 23.23 10.22 0.34
CA ILE A 166 24.52 10.20 -0.37
C ILE A 166 25.65 9.86 0.60
N LEU A 167 25.71 10.50 1.78
CA LEU A 167 26.71 10.19 2.79
C LEU A 167 26.66 8.72 3.22
N TRP A 168 25.45 8.21 3.52
CA TRP A 168 25.26 6.80 3.86
C TRP A 168 25.71 5.85 2.75
N LEU A 169 25.41 6.15 1.49
CA LEU A 169 25.81 5.34 0.34
C LEU A 169 27.33 5.33 0.16
N THR A 170 27.98 6.50 0.30
CA THR A 170 29.44 6.62 0.24
C THR A 170 30.12 5.83 1.37
N GLU A 171 29.63 5.94 2.61
CA GLU A 171 30.12 5.13 3.75
C GLU A 171 30.06 3.62 3.49
N ASN A 172 29.14 3.16 2.64
CA ASN A 172 28.96 1.75 2.30
C ASN A 172 29.54 1.40 0.92
N SER A 173 30.36 2.27 0.31
CA SER A 173 31.03 2.07 -0.99
C SER A 173 30.01 1.73 -2.09
N ARG A 174 28.88 2.43 -2.13
CA ARG A 174 27.77 2.17 -3.06
C ARG A 174 27.60 3.34 -4.02
N ASP A 175 28.10 3.17 -5.23
CA ASP A 175 28.14 4.24 -6.25
C ASP A 175 27.05 4.12 -7.33
N SER A 176 26.42 2.94 -7.46
CA SER A 176 25.39 2.66 -8.47
C SER A 176 24.42 1.57 -8.03
N GLY A 177 23.32 1.43 -8.79
CA GLY A 177 22.34 0.36 -8.60
C GLY A 177 21.34 0.59 -7.45
N PHE A 178 20.56 -0.42 -7.11
CA PHE A 178 19.50 -0.33 -6.11
C PHE A 178 20.03 -0.04 -4.71
N ILE A 179 19.39 0.88 -3.98
CA ILE A 179 19.84 1.29 -2.64
C ILE A 179 19.34 0.36 -1.52
N PHE A 180 18.25 -0.38 -1.74
CA PHE A 180 17.67 -1.27 -0.74
C PHE A 180 17.90 -2.74 -1.11
N LEU A 181 19.07 -3.25 -0.74
CA LEU A 181 19.46 -4.66 -0.93
C LEU A 181 19.42 -5.39 0.40
N ASN A 182 19.15 -6.69 0.36
CA ASN A 182 19.27 -7.58 1.51
C ASN A 182 20.74 -7.91 1.80
N LYS A 183 21.00 -8.74 2.81
CA LYS A 183 22.37 -9.14 3.21
C LYS A 183 23.13 -9.92 2.13
N ASP A 184 22.40 -10.56 1.23
CA ASP A 184 22.95 -11.36 0.11
C ASP A 184 23.17 -10.51 -1.15
N GLY A 185 22.99 -9.19 -1.09
CA GLY A 185 23.12 -8.28 -2.22
C GLY A 185 21.93 -8.29 -3.19
N ASN A 186 20.87 -9.02 -2.91
CA ASN A 186 19.65 -9.07 -3.71
C ASN A 186 18.66 -7.96 -3.31
N LEU A 187 17.79 -7.58 -4.23
CA LEU A 187 16.73 -6.61 -3.97
C LEU A 187 15.84 -7.08 -2.80
N ILE A 188 15.64 -6.21 -1.82
CA ILE A 188 14.78 -6.53 -0.68
C ILE A 188 13.33 -6.68 -1.12
N THR A 189 12.61 -7.66 -0.56
CA THR A 189 11.20 -7.86 -0.88
C THR A 189 10.28 -6.95 -0.05
N THR A 190 9.14 -6.56 -0.61
CA THR A 190 8.12 -5.77 0.10
C THR A 190 7.59 -6.50 1.34
N ARG A 191 7.51 -7.85 1.29
CA ARG A 191 7.13 -8.70 2.43
C ARG A 191 8.24 -8.68 3.51
N GLY A 192 9.52 -8.72 3.10
CA GLY A 192 10.67 -8.61 4.00
C GLY A 192 10.66 -7.28 4.76
N ILE A 193 10.41 -6.16 4.06
CA ILE A 193 10.25 -4.84 4.70
C ILE A 193 9.12 -4.87 5.73
N SER A 194 7.93 -5.32 5.34
CA SER A 194 6.77 -5.36 6.23
C SER A 194 7.01 -6.24 7.47
N GLY A 195 7.64 -7.39 7.29
CA GLY A 195 7.99 -8.31 8.38
C GLY A 195 8.99 -7.70 9.36
N GLN A 196 10.03 -7.05 8.86
CA GLN A 196 11.06 -6.43 9.70
C GLN A 196 10.53 -5.20 10.46
N LEU A 197 9.70 -4.38 9.82
CA LEU A 197 9.05 -3.26 10.50
C LEU A 197 8.21 -3.72 11.69
N LYS A 198 7.47 -4.83 11.57
CA LYS A 198 6.73 -5.43 12.69
C LYS A 198 7.65 -5.93 13.82
N LYS A 199 8.82 -6.50 13.48
CA LYS A 199 9.82 -6.90 14.48
C LYS A 199 10.36 -5.70 15.25
N PHE A 200 10.69 -4.61 14.55
CA PHE A 200 11.13 -3.37 15.19
C PHE A 200 10.04 -2.72 16.02
N ALA A 201 8.79 -2.75 15.57
CA ALA A 201 7.67 -2.24 16.36
C ALA A 201 7.60 -2.95 17.72
N LYS A 202 7.70 -4.28 17.74
CA LYS A 202 7.76 -5.06 18.98
C LYS A 202 9.01 -4.74 19.82
N LYS A 203 10.21 -4.70 19.17
CA LYS A 203 11.48 -4.39 19.84
C LYS A 203 11.46 -3.03 20.56
N TYR A 204 10.81 -2.05 19.97
CA TYR A 204 10.77 -0.67 20.48
C TYR A 204 9.45 -0.30 21.18
N SER A 205 8.64 -1.28 21.52
CA SER A 205 7.35 -1.10 22.20
C SER A 205 6.40 -0.13 21.49
N LEU A 206 6.48 -0.11 20.15
CA LEU A 206 5.53 0.60 19.30
C LEU A 206 4.35 -0.30 18.95
N ASN A 207 3.18 0.28 18.69
CA ASN A 207 2.02 -0.48 18.24
C ASN A 207 2.28 -1.08 16.84
N PRO A 208 2.33 -2.42 16.66
CA PRO A 208 2.57 -3.04 15.35
C PRO A 208 1.48 -2.76 14.31
N ALA A 209 0.29 -2.37 14.74
CA ALA A 209 -0.82 -2.02 13.85
C ALA A 209 -0.58 -0.70 13.10
N VAL A 210 0.30 0.18 13.60
CA VAL A 210 0.63 1.45 12.96
C VAL A 210 2.02 1.46 12.31
N VAL A 211 2.85 0.42 12.52
CA VAL A 211 4.21 0.34 11.95
C VAL A 211 4.22 -0.60 10.74
N TYR A 212 3.80 -0.09 9.60
CA TYR A 212 3.77 -0.80 8.32
C TYR A 212 3.96 0.19 7.15
N PRO A 213 4.38 -0.26 5.96
CA PRO A 213 4.78 0.64 4.88
C PRO A 213 3.77 1.72 4.51
N HIS A 214 2.49 1.37 4.35
CA HIS A 214 1.46 2.36 4.02
C HIS A 214 1.24 3.42 5.12
N SER A 215 1.51 3.10 6.39
CA SER A 215 1.39 4.05 7.48
C SER A 215 2.37 5.22 7.34
N PHE A 216 3.61 4.97 6.88
CA PHE A 216 4.58 6.04 6.60
C PHE A 216 4.17 6.89 5.41
N ARG A 217 3.56 6.28 4.38
CA ARG A 217 2.98 7.02 3.26
C ARG A 217 1.77 7.86 3.70
N HIS A 218 0.93 7.36 4.61
CA HIS A 218 -0.14 8.14 5.22
C HIS A 218 0.40 9.31 6.03
N ARG A 219 1.50 9.10 6.78
CA ARG A 219 2.17 10.19 7.51
C ARG A 219 2.73 11.25 6.57
N PHE A 220 3.35 10.87 5.44
CA PHE A 220 3.74 11.81 4.40
C PHE A 220 2.57 12.70 3.96
N ALA A 221 1.44 12.09 3.63
CA ALA A 221 0.28 12.82 3.15
C ALA A 221 -0.30 13.78 4.21
N LYS A 222 -0.36 13.36 5.47
CA LYS A 222 -0.79 14.21 6.58
C LYS A 222 0.16 15.38 6.78
N ASN A 223 1.45 15.12 6.89
CA ASN A 223 2.47 16.16 7.05
C ASN A 223 2.47 17.15 5.87
N PHE A 224 2.23 16.65 4.63
CA PHE A 224 2.11 17.52 3.47
C PHE A 224 0.92 18.48 3.62
N LEU A 225 -0.26 17.96 3.96
CA LEU A 225 -1.48 18.77 4.10
C LEU A 225 -1.45 19.75 5.30
N GLU A 226 -0.65 19.47 6.31
CA GLU A 226 -0.39 20.41 7.42
C GLU A 226 0.37 21.66 6.95
N HIS A 227 1.17 21.56 5.87
CA HIS A 227 1.98 22.66 5.35
C HIS A 227 1.48 23.21 4.01
N CYS A 228 0.74 22.41 3.24
CA CYS A 228 0.23 22.77 1.92
C CYS A 228 -1.17 22.15 1.73
N SER A 229 -2.18 23.00 1.73
CA SER A 229 -3.59 22.56 1.62
C SER A 229 -4.01 22.10 0.21
N ASP A 230 -3.08 22.01 -0.74
CA ASP A 230 -3.34 21.59 -2.12
C ASP A 230 -3.46 20.06 -2.22
N ILE A 231 -4.70 19.60 -2.19
CA ILE A 231 -5.03 18.17 -2.29
C ILE A 231 -4.80 17.61 -3.71
N ALA A 232 -4.91 18.46 -4.74
CA ALA A 232 -4.68 18.03 -6.12
C ALA A 232 -3.19 17.77 -6.33
N PHE A 233 -2.34 18.66 -5.88
CA PHE A 233 -0.89 18.47 -5.91
C PHE A 233 -0.46 17.25 -5.07
N LEU A 234 -1.05 17.03 -3.89
CA LEU A 234 -0.79 15.82 -3.11
C LEU A 234 -1.22 14.55 -3.88
N ALA A 235 -2.35 14.56 -4.57
CA ALA A 235 -2.81 13.44 -5.38
C ALA A 235 -1.80 13.10 -6.49
N ASP A 236 -1.27 14.11 -7.17
CA ASP A 236 -0.22 13.95 -8.19
C ASP A 236 1.06 13.37 -7.59
N LEU A 237 1.55 13.93 -6.48
CA LEU A 237 2.74 13.42 -5.77
C LEU A 237 2.57 11.97 -5.33
N MET A 238 1.37 11.60 -4.90
CA MET A 238 1.07 10.23 -4.48
C MET A 238 0.74 9.30 -5.66
N GLY A 239 0.51 9.82 -6.87
CA GLY A 239 0.10 9.06 -8.04
C GLY A 239 -1.23 8.35 -7.79
N HIS A 240 -2.24 9.10 -7.35
CA HIS A 240 -3.61 8.65 -7.24
C HIS A 240 -4.36 8.99 -8.53
N GLU A 241 -5.07 8.02 -9.09
CA GLU A 241 -5.88 8.23 -10.31
C GLU A 241 -7.12 9.09 -10.04
N SER A 242 -7.59 9.08 -8.78
CA SER A 242 -8.73 9.85 -8.33
C SER A 242 -8.39 10.66 -7.09
N ILE A 243 -8.78 11.92 -7.08
CA ILE A 243 -8.65 12.82 -5.93
C ILE A 243 -9.43 12.30 -4.72
N GLU A 244 -10.50 11.53 -4.93
CA GLU A 244 -11.26 10.88 -3.87
C GLU A 244 -10.39 9.93 -3.02
N THR A 245 -9.40 9.28 -3.63
CA THR A 245 -8.44 8.46 -2.90
C THR A 245 -7.56 9.31 -1.96
N THR A 246 -7.34 10.57 -2.32
CA THR A 246 -6.53 11.51 -1.53
C THR A 246 -7.37 12.20 -0.45
N ARG A 247 -8.68 12.37 -0.66
CA ARG A 247 -9.60 12.97 0.33
C ARG A 247 -9.58 12.29 1.69
N ILE A 248 -9.19 11.00 1.75
CA ILE A 248 -9.06 10.28 3.04
C ILE A 248 -8.06 10.96 3.98
N TYR A 249 -7.07 11.68 3.46
CA TYR A 249 -6.05 12.37 4.26
C TYR A 249 -6.52 13.70 4.85
N LEU A 250 -7.60 14.28 4.33
CA LEU A 250 -8.29 15.41 4.96
C LEU A 250 -9.06 14.97 6.21
N ARG A 251 -9.31 13.67 6.36
CA ARG A 251 -10.00 13.15 7.52
C ARG A 251 -9.07 13.09 8.71
N LYS A 252 -9.55 13.58 9.83
CA LYS A 252 -8.85 13.47 11.11
C LYS A 252 -8.93 12.03 11.62
N THR A 253 -7.92 11.60 12.38
CA THR A 253 -8.02 10.35 13.15
C THR A 253 -9.11 10.46 14.22
N ALA A 254 -9.57 9.34 14.76
CA ALA A 254 -10.56 9.35 15.83
C ALA A 254 -10.06 10.17 17.03
N THR A 255 -8.78 10.07 17.38
CA THR A 255 -8.15 10.86 18.44
C THR A 255 -8.16 12.35 18.12
N GLU A 256 -7.70 12.73 16.90
CA GLU A 256 -7.70 14.14 16.46
C GLU A 256 -9.12 14.73 16.38
N GLN A 257 -10.13 13.92 16.02
CA GLN A 257 -11.53 14.36 16.02
C GLN A 257 -11.99 14.64 17.43
N ARG A 258 -11.70 13.73 18.38
CA ARG A 258 -12.06 13.90 19.79
C ARG A 258 -11.41 15.13 20.39
N GLU A 259 -10.09 15.29 20.23
CA GLU A 259 -9.36 16.46 20.72
C GLU A 259 -9.92 17.78 20.16
N LEU A 260 -10.31 17.78 18.89
CA LEU A 260 -10.90 18.96 18.25
C LEU A 260 -12.30 19.24 18.80
N VAL A 261 -13.13 18.20 18.97
CA VAL A 261 -14.46 18.32 19.57
C VAL A 261 -14.36 18.87 20.98
N ASP A 262 -13.47 18.29 21.82
CA ASP A 262 -13.24 18.73 23.21
C ASP A 262 -12.73 20.18 23.28
N LYS A 263 -11.98 20.64 22.25
CA LYS A 263 -11.50 22.03 22.17
C LYS A 263 -12.55 23.03 21.71
N ILE A 264 -13.45 22.64 20.79
CA ILE A 264 -14.41 23.55 20.15
C ILE A 264 -15.73 23.58 20.92
N ILE A 265 -16.19 22.41 21.36
CA ILE A 265 -17.50 22.27 22.01
C ILE A 265 -17.32 22.36 23.52
N ASN A 266 -17.45 23.57 24.02
CA ASN A 266 -17.32 23.87 25.46
C ASN A 266 -18.54 24.55 26.06
N TRP A 267 -19.69 24.45 25.37
CA TRP A 267 -21.00 24.93 25.82
C TRP A 267 -21.89 23.80 26.26
#